data_1fed638ca6ed92005747644041672bd8
#
_entry.id   1fed638ca6ed92005747644041672bd8
#
_cell.length_a   1.000
_cell.length_b   1.000
_cell.length_c   1.000
_cell.angle_alpha   90.00
_cell.angle_beta   90.00
_cell.angle_gamma   90.00
#
_symmetry.space_group_name_H-M   'P 1'
#
loop_
_entity.id
_entity.type
_entity.pdbx_description
1 polymer ?
#
loop_
_entity_poly.entity_id
_entity_poly.type
_entity_poly.pdbx_seq_one_letter_code
_entity_poly.pdbx_strand_id
1 'polypeptide(L)'
;MYTRPTAPRAIGGVIDDAIRLYRASFRTCWPIALISSVLTAGISLYVLSLFPALATVRDPALMWQLFKPSPLWSWLLLPGIASLLLLGAVMACQNALAAGAAPMGVGVALITAFGRLHWLLLAVLLWIIFIGAAVGIALVPVDPVMRILGVFAWAFVAIYLWGRLQLWMVAVFAEDVGTIGALAVSWRLIEGHWWRSAMILTVGIVIVLVVTMLVGFLGSLVFVVVRVDPMSLLMGNQIITAVERVFVTPMIPAVLVAMYYDLKLRREGGDLAARTKSLQS
;
A
#
# COMPACT_ATOMS: atom_id res chain seq x y z
N MET A 1 20.29 -15.57 1.59
CA MET A 1 20.64 -14.24 2.11
C MET A 1 20.35 -13.24 0.98
N TYR A 2 19.66 -12.12 1.24
CA TYR A 2 19.42 -11.08 0.23
C TYR A 2 20.71 -10.27 0.02
N THR A 3 21.09 -10.09 -1.23
CA THR A 3 22.20 -9.22 -1.62
C THR A 3 21.64 -8.07 -2.45
N ARG A 4 21.88 -6.83 -2.01
CA ARG A 4 21.44 -5.63 -2.72
C ARG A 4 22.12 -5.54 -4.08
N PRO A 5 21.40 -5.22 -5.18
CA PRO A 5 21.99 -4.92 -6.46
C PRO A 5 22.96 -3.73 -6.38
N THR A 6 24.07 -3.83 -7.09
CA THR A 6 25.09 -2.77 -7.18
C THR A 6 24.98 -1.95 -8.47
N ALA A 7 24.16 -2.40 -9.42
CA ALA A 7 23.93 -1.72 -10.70
C ALA A 7 22.43 -1.69 -11.03
N PRO A 8 21.98 -0.66 -11.79
CA PRO A 8 20.61 -0.55 -12.28
C PRO A 8 20.22 -1.77 -13.13
N ARG A 9 18.98 -2.28 -12.94
CA ARG A 9 18.50 -3.48 -13.60
C ARG A 9 17.36 -3.19 -14.58
N ALA A 10 17.09 -4.12 -15.52
CA ALA A 10 15.87 -4.11 -16.32
C ALA A 10 14.62 -4.30 -15.43
N ILE A 11 13.42 -4.00 -15.95
CA ILE A 11 12.15 -4.10 -15.17
C ILE A 11 12.00 -5.49 -14.55
N GLY A 12 12.21 -6.57 -15.33
CA GLY A 12 12.15 -7.94 -14.80
C GLY A 12 13.17 -8.20 -13.69
N GLY A 13 14.39 -7.65 -13.79
CA GLY A 13 15.40 -7.76 -12.74
C GLY A 13 15.00 -7.06 -11.44
N VAL A 14 14.27 -5.94 -11.50
CA VAL A 14 13.73 -5.28 -10.28
C VAL A 14 12.64 -6.13 -9.63
N ILE A 15 11.80 -6.80 -10.43
CA ILE A 15 10.78 -7.73 -9.93
C ILE A 15 11.43 -8.96 -9.28
N ASP A 16 12.49 -9.52 -9.91
CA ASP A 16 13.27 -10.62 -9.31
C ASP A 16 13.88 -10.21 -7.96
N ASP A 17 14.43 -9.01 -7.88
CA ASP A 17 14.97 -8.47 -6.62
C ASP A 17 13.88 -8.27 -5.56
N ALA A 18 12.69 -7.81 -5.96
CA ALA A 18 11.54 -7.71 -5.07
C ALA A 18 11.12 -9.08 -4.53
N ILE A 19 11.08 -10.11 -5.38
CA ILE A 19 10.76 -11.49 -4.97
C ILE A 19 11.84 -12.04 -4.01
N ARG A 20 13.10 -11.78 -4.27
CA ARG A 20 14.20 -12.17 -3.38
C ARG A 20 14.11 -11.47 -2.04
N LEU A 21 13.83 -10.16 -2.04
CA LEU A 21 13.63 -9.36 -0.82
C LEU A 21 12.43 -9.87 -0.02
N TYR A 22 11.30 -10.13 -0.70
CA TYR A 22 10.11 -10.71 -0.10
C TYR A 22 10.44 -12.04 0.60
N ARG A 23 11.07 -12.99 -0.10
CA ARG A 23 11.44 -14.29 0.47
C ARG A 23 12.38 -14.15 1.67
N ALA A 24 13.36 -13.26 1.61
CA ALA A 24 14.31 -13.04 2.68
C ALA A 24 13.69 -12.39 3.91
N SER A 25 12.73 -11.48 3.72
CA SER A 25 12.03 -10.76 4.79
C SER A 25 10.83 -11.52 5.35
N PHE A 26 10.34 -12.57 4.66
CA PHE A 26 9.07 -13.23 4.99
C PHE A 26 9.02 -13.72 6.43
N ARG A 27 10.10 -14.34 6.94
CA ARG A 27 10.18 -14.85 8.32
C ARG A 27 9.92 -13.77 9.38
N THR A 28 10.29 -12.53 9.11
CA THR A 28 10.07 -11.38 10.01
C THR A 28 8.72 -10.72 9.76
N CYS A 29 8.31 -10.65 8.49
CA CYS A 29 7.10 -9.93 8.09
C CYS A 29 5.80 -10.73 8.31
N TRP A 30 5.84 -12.09 8.26
CA TRP A 30 4.62 -12.88 8.36
C TRP A 30 3.85 -12.70 9.68
N PRO A 31 4.48 -12.56 10.89
CA PRO A 31 3.72 -12.34 12.11
C PRO A 31 3.03 -10.96 12.10
N ILE A 32 3.71 -9.94 11.54
CA ILE A 32 3.15 -8.59 11.38
C ILE A 32 1.96 -8.65 10.40
N ALA A 33 2.13 -9.34 9.27
CA ALA A 33 1.08 -9.53 8.28
C ALA A 33 -0.11 -10.33 8.85
N LEU A 34 0.13 -11.34 9.70
CA LEU A 34 -0.91 -12.10 10.38
C LEU A 34 -1.74 -11.19 11.32
N ILE A 35 -1.08 -10.38 12.15
CA ILE A 35 -1.77 -9.42 13.03
C ILE A 35 -2.63 -8.47 12.19
N SER A 36 -2.06 -7.92 11.10
CA SER A 36 -2.78 -7.05 10.16
C SER A 36 -3.98 -7.75 9.52
N SER A 37 -3.83 -9.00 9.15
CA SER A 37 -4.86 -9.82 8.52
C SER A 37 -6.02 -10.11 9.49
N VAL A 38 -5.72 -10.53 10.72
CA VAL A 38 -6.73 -10.76 11.78
C VAL A 38 -7.47 -9.49 12.11
N LEU A 39 -6.76 -8.36 12.25
CA LEU A 39 -7.37 -7.06 12.49
C LEU A 39 -8.35 -6.68 11.37
N THR A 40 -7.92 -6.81 10.11
CA THR A 40 -8.76 -6.48 8.96
C THR A 40 -9.96 -7.43 8.83
N ALA A 41 -9.79 -8.72 9.09
CA ALA A 41 -10.88 -9.69 9.10
C ALA A 41 -11.91 -9.37 10.19
N GLY A 42 -11.44 -8.99 11.39
CA GLY A 42 -12.32 -8.55 12.48
C GLY A 42 -13.16 -7.33 12.11
N ILE A 43 -12.54 -6.33 11.47
CA ILE A 43 -13.26 -5.15 10.96
C ILE A 43 -14.29 -5.56 9.90
N SER A 44 -13.89 -6.41 8.95
CA SER A 44 -14.79 -6.87 7.88
C SER A 44 -16.00 -7.61 8.44
N LEU A 45 -15.79 -8.49 9.42
CA LEU A 45 -16.89 -9.21 10.11
C LEU A 45 -17.79 -8.26 10.89
N TYR A 46 -17.21 -7.26 11.56
CA TYR A 46 -18.00 -6.24 12.27
C TYR A 46 -18.84 -5.42 11.30
N VAL A 47 -18.26 -4.94 10.20
CA VAL A 47 -19.01 -4.22 9.15
C VAL A 47 -20.11 -5.11 8.58
N LEU A 48 -19.82 -6.39 8.29
CA LEU A 48 -20.81 -7.35 7.79
C LEU A 48 -21.98 -7.53 8.78
N SER A 49 -21.74 -7.52 10.10
CA SER A 49 -22.77 -7.61 11.12
C SER A 49 -23.74 -6.41 11.14
N LEU A 50 -23.30 -5.26 10.60
CA LEU A 50 -24.13 -4.06 10.47
C LEU A 50 -24.98 -4.05 9.18
N PHE A 51 -24.67 -4.91 8.20
CA PHE A 51 -25.33 -4.94 6.90
C PHE A 51 -26.87 -5.10 6.99
N PRO A 52 -27.44 -5.95 7.86
CA PRO A 52 -28.89 -6.07 7.99
C PRO A 52 -29.55 -4.75 8.40
N ALA A 53 -28.89 -3.99 9.31
CA ALA A 53 -29.39 -2.67 9.72
C ALA A 53 -29.28 -1.65 8.59
N LEU A 54 -28.19 -1.66 7.83
CA LEU A 54 -27.98 -0.77 6.67
C LEU A 54 -28.93 -1.07 5.52
N ALA A 55 -29.25 -2.35 5.26
CA ALA A 55 -30.14 -2.76 4.19
C ALA A 55 -31.62 -2.35 4.42
N THR A 56 -32.00 -2.10 5.67
CA THR A 56 -33.36 -1.65 6.04
C THR A 56 -33.53 -0.12 5.97
N VAL A 57 -32.44 0.63 5.96
CA VAL A 57 -32.46 2.10 5.94
C VAL A 57 -32.61 2.59 4.50
N ARG A 58 -33.84 2.98 4.13
CA ARG A 58 -34.16 3.59 2.83
C ARG A 58 -34.02 5.11 2.79
N ASP A 59 -33.98 5.76 3.97
CA ASP A 59 -33.88 7.21 4.12
C ASP A 59 -32.41 7.63 4.24
N PRO A 60 -31.88 8.48 3.32
CA PRO A 60 -30.53 9.01 3.40
C PRO A 60 -30.24 9.74 4.72
N ALA A 61 -31.24 10.38 5.33
CA ALA A 61 -31.09 11.07 6.62
C ALA A 61 -30.80 10.09 7.77
N LEU A 62 -31.42 8.90 7.74
CA LEU A 62 -31.15 7.83 8.71
C LEU A 62 -29.78 7.19 8.46
N MET A 63 -29.33 7.09 7.21
CA MET A 63 -27.95 6.68 6.88
C MET A 63 -26.92 7.61 7.54
N TRP A 64 -27.12 8.92 7.44
CA TRP A 64 -26.27 9.90 8.12
C TRP A 64 -26.31 9.79 9.65
N GLN A 65 -27.41 9.35 10.24
CA GLN A 65 -27.49 9.11 11.69
C GLN A 65 -26.67 7.89 12.14
N LEU A 66 -26.52 6.86 11.30
CA LEU A 66 -25.64 5.73 11.54
C LEU A 66 -24.15 6.16 11.47
N PHE A 67 -23.84 7.19 10.69
CA PHE A 67 -22.51 7.78 10.57
C PHE A 67 -22.25 8.97 11.53
N LYS A 68 -23.23 9.41 12.34
CA LYS A 68 -22.97 10.39 13.41
C LYS A 68 -21.93 9.83 14.39
N PRO A 69 -21.17 10.71 15.09
CA PRO A 69 -20.07 10.31 15.96
C PRO A 69 -20.55 9.37 17.07
N SER A 70 -20.67 8.14 16.70
CA SER A 70 -20.94 6.97 17.49
C SER A 70 -19.61 6.23 17.66
N PRO A 71 -19.50 5.21 18.49
CA PRO A 71 -18.34 4.32 18.56
C PRO A 71 -17.89 3.77 17.19
N LEU A 72 -18.72 3.84 16.13
CA LEU A 72 -18.35 3.44 14.75
C LEU A 72 -17.08 4.10 14.24
N TRP A 73 -16.86 5.40 14.47
CA TRP A 73 -15.67 6.09 14.01
C TRP A 73 -14.40 5.58 14.71
N SER A 74 -14.49 5.29 16.02
CA SER A 74 -13.35 4.70 16.73
C SER A 74 -13.03 3.28 16.22
N TRP A 75 -14.04 2.50 15.84
CA TRP A 75 -13.87 1.16 15.27
C TRP A 75 -13.35 1.17 13.83
N LEU A 76 -13.46 2.27 13.10
CA LEU A 76 -12.88 2.44 11.77
C LEU A 76 -11.50 3.10 11.83
N LEU A 77 -11.31 4.12 12.65
CA LEU A 77 -10.06 4.89 12.74
C LEU A 77 -8.96 4.11 13.43
N LEU A 78 -9.22 3.48 14.58
CA LEU A 78 -8.20 2.73 15.33
C LEU A 78 -7.62 1.58 14.50
N PRO A 79 -8.42 0.73 13.85
CA PRO A 79 -7.89 -0.30 12.96
C PRO A 79 -7.16 0.27 11.74
N GLY A 80 -7.61 1.39 11.20
CA GLY A 80 -6.92 2.09 10.11
C GLY A 80 -5.51 2.52 10.52
N ILE A 81 -5.39 3.16 11.69
CA ILE A 81 -4.10 3.56 12.27
C ILE A 81 -3.24 2.33 12.56
N ALA A 82 -3.81 1.27 13.15
CA ALA A 82 -3.09 0.04 13.42
C ALA A 82 -2.61 -0.66 12.14
N SER A 83 -3.44 -0.69 11.08
CA SER A 83 -3.06 -1.24 9.78
C SER A 83 -1.92 -0.44 9.13
N LEU A 84 -1.95 0.90 9.25
CA LEU A 84 -0.88 1.77 8.77
C LEU A 84 0.42 1.53 9.54
N LEU A 85 0.36 1.37 10.86
CA LEU A 85 1.49 1.02 11.70
C LEU A 85 2.11 -0.32 11.29
N LEU A 86 1.27 -1.34 11.10
CA LEU A 86 1.71 -2.68 10.70
C LEU A 86 2.33 -2.69 9.30
N LEU A 87 1.74 -1.95 8.35
CA LEU A 87 2.32 -1.76 7.02
C LEU A 87 3.67 -1.03 7.11
N GLY A 88 3.77 0.01 7.94
CA GLY A 88 5.03 0.70 8.23
C GLY A 88 6.10 -0.23 8.82
N ALA A 89 5.72 -1.14 9.71
CA ALA A 89 6.63 -2.14 10.28
C ALA A 89 7.15 -3.13 9.22
N VAL A 90 6.30 -3.58 8.29
CA VAL A 90 6.73 -4.40 7.14
C VAL A 90 7.71 -3.61 6.26
N MET A 91 7.42 -2.35 5.96
CA MET A 91 8.32 -1.47 5.20
C MET A 91 9.68 -1.29 5.91
N ALA A 92 9.66 -1.07 7.23
CA ALA A 92 10.89 -0.93 8.03
C ALA A 92 11.76 -2.18 7.94
N CYS A 93 11.17 -3.38 8.11
CA CYS A 93 11.87 -4.66 7.99
C CYS A 93 12.51 -4.85 6.61
N GLN A 94 11.76 -4.60 5.55
CA GLN A 94 12.23 -4.80 4.18
C GLN A 94 13.27 -3.77 3.79
N ASN A 95 13.08 -2.51 4.21
CA ASN A 95 14.05 -1.45 3.95
C ASN A 95 15.38 -1.70 4.67
N ALA A 96 15.37 -2.13 5.94
CA ALA A 96 16.58 -2.49 6.67
C ALA A 96 17.36 -3.60 5.96
N LEU A 97 16.65 -4.65 5.50
CA LEU A 97 17.25 -5.75 4.76
C LEU A 97 17.84 -5.28 3.42
N ALA A 98 17.12 -4.42 2.70
CA ALA A 98 17.56 -3.85 1.43
C ALA A 98 18.74 -2.88 1.60
N ALA A 99 18.83 -2.22 2.76
CA ALA A 99 20.00 -1.39 3.13
C ALA A 99 21.22 -2.22 3.54
N GLY A 100 21.10 -3.56 3.63
CA GLY A 100 22.20 -4.45 4.05
C GLY A 100 22.32 -4.60 5.57
N ALA A 101 21.34 -4.14 6.33
CA ALA A 101 21.31 -4.33 7.77
C ALA A 101 20.89 -5.76 8.15
N ALA A 102 21.17 -6.17 9.39
CA ALA A 102 20.68 -7.44 9.93
C ALA A 102 19.14 -7.51 9.90
N PRO A 103 18.54 -8.72 9.79
CA PRO A 103 17.10 -8.90 9.88
C PRO A 103 16.55 -8.29 11.17
N MET A 104 15.59 -7.39 11.02
CA MET A 104 14.99 -6.65 12.13
C MET A 104 13.93 -7.53 12.81
N GLY A 105 13.99 -7.65 14.14
CA GLY A 105 12.94 -8.37 14.90
C GLY A 105 11.60 -7.62 14.86
N VAL A 106 10.50 -8.36 15.03
CA VAL A 106 9.12 -7.81 14.97
C VAL A 106 8.93 -6.62 15.91
N GLY A 107 9.40 -6.74 17.16
CA GLY A 107 9.28 -5.65 18.15
C GLY A 107 10.02 -4.39 17.74
N VAL A 108 11.24 -4.53 17.23
CA VAL A 108 12.05 -3.39 16.74
C VAL A 108 11.38 -2.74 15.52
N ALA A 109 10.82 -3.53 14.61
CA ALA A 109 10.09 -3.02 13.45
C ALA A 109 8.85 -2.20 13.84
N LEU A 110 8.09 -2.69 14.83
CA LEU A 110 6.92 -1.99 15.35
C LEU A 110 7.31 -0.67 16.04
N ILE A 111 8.36 -0.67 16.87
CA ILE A 111 8.87 0.54 17.53
C ILE A 111 9.35 1.55 16.47
N THR A 112 10.07 1.10 15.44
CA THR A 112 10.54 1.95 14.35
C THR A 112 9.36 2.56 13.57
N ALA A 113 8.34 1.76 13.28
CA ALA A 113 7.14 2.24 12.61
C ALA A 113 6.33 3.20 13.49
N PHE A 114 6.23 2.91 14.79
CA PHE A 114 5.54 3.78 15.75
C PHE A 114 6.22 5.16 15.86
N GLY A 115 7.53 5.20 15.93
CA GLY A 115 8.29 6.46 15.93
C GLY A 115 8.05 7.33 14.70
N ARG A 116 7.64 6.72 13.57
CA ARG A 116 7.34 7.42 12.30
C ARG A 116 5.85 7.52 11.99
N LEU A 117 4.99 7.02 12.87
CA LEU A 117 3.55 6.96 12.65
C LEU A 117 2.94 8.32 12.36
N HIS A 118 3.38 9.37 13.04
CA HIS A 118 2.91 10.74 12.83
C HIS A 118 3.20 11.25 11.39
N TRP A 119 4.34 10.88 10.80
CA TRP A 119 4.64 11.19 9.40
C TRP A 119 3.75 10.41 8.43
N LEU A 120 3.49 9.14 8.74
CA LEU A 120 2.58 8.30 7.94
C LEU A 120 1.14 8.83 8.01
N LEU A 121 0.68 9.22 9.20
CA LEU A 121 -0.66 9.80 9.39
C LEU A 121 -0.81 11.13 8.65
N LEU A 122 0.19 12.00 8.70
CA LEU A 122 0.16 13.27 7.96
C LEU A 122 0.07 13.03 6.45
N ALA A 123 0.81 12.07 5.91
CA ALA A 123 0.72 11.73 4.50
C ALA A 123 -0.66 11.17 4.12
N VAL A 124 -1.23 10.30 4.95
CA VAL A 124 -2.60 9.78 4.75
C VAL A 124 -3.61 10.91 4.80
N LEU A 125 -3.47 11.86 5.73
CA LEU A 125 -4.33 13.05 5.82
C LEU A 125 -4.27 13.88 4.53
N LEU A 126 -3.08 14.12 3.99
CA LEU A 126 -2.91 14.82 2.72
C LEU A 126 -3.62 14.09 1.56
N TRP A 127 -3.52 12.75 1.53
CA TRP A 127 -4.26 11.94 0.55
C TRP A 127 -5.76 11.99 0.73
N ILE A 128 -6.27 11.98 1.98
CA ILE A 128 -7.70 12.12 2.28
C ILE A 128 -8.21 13.49 1.80
N ILE A 129 -7.48 14.57 2.04
CA ILE A 129 -7.82 15.91 1.56
C ILE A 129 -7.83 15.95 0.04
N PHE A 130 -6.84 15.36 -0.59
CA PHE A 130 -6.74 15.30 -2.05
C PHE A 130 -7.89 14.49 -2.67
N ILE A 131 -8.22 13.32 -2.11
CA ILE A 131 -9.35 12.50 -2.57
C ILE A 131 -10.67 13.22 -2.28
N GLY A 132 -10.81 13.88 -1.13
CA GLY A 132 -11.99 14.68 -0.77
C GLY A 132 -12.28 15.79 -1.76
N ALA A 133 -11.25 16.35 -2.40
CA ALA A 133 -11.43 17.34 -3.46
C ALA A 133 -12.22 16.78 -4.67
N ALA A 134 -12.08 15.49 -5.01
CA ALA A 134 -12.89 14.85 -6.05
C ALA A 134 -14.37 14.85 -5.70
N VAL A 135 -14.68 14.52 -4.43
CA VAL A 135 -16.06 14.55 -3.92
C VAL A 135 -16.59 15.98 -3.99
N GLY A 136 -15.77 16.96 -3.60
CA GLY A 136 -16.13 18.38 -3.75
C GLY A 136 -16.48 18.74 -5.20
N ILE A 137 -15.66 18.38 -6.18
CA ILE A 137 -15.91 18.61 -7.59
C ILE A 137 -17.22 17.94 -8.05
N ALA A 138 -17.47 16.70 -7.59
CA ALA A 138 -18.68 15.95 -7.94
C ALA A 138 -19.96 16.57 -7.37
N LEU A 139 -19.85 17.30 -6.25
CA LEU A 139 -20.98 17.95 -5.58
C LEU A 139 -21.26 19.39 -6.06
N VAL A 140 -20.39 20.00 -6.86
CA VAL A 140 -20.62 21.34 -7.41
C VAL A 140 -21.89 21.33 -8.28
N PRO A 141 -22.83 22.26 -8.09
CA PRO A 141 -24.07 22.35 -8.87
C PRO A 141 -23.81 22.98 -10.26
N VAL A 142 -23.11 22.24 -11.12
CA VAL A 142 -22.84 22.61 -12.52
C VAL A 142 -23.52 21.60 -13.46
N ASP A 143 -23.53 21.94 -14.75
CA ASP A 143 -23.99 21.04 -15.81
C ASP A 143 -23.38 19.63 -15.67
N PRO A 144 -24.18 18.56 -15.85
CA PRO A 144 -23.68 17.18 -15.73
C PRO A 144 -22.44 16.86 -16.58
N VAL A 145 -22.34 17.41 -17.79
CA VAL A 145 -21.20 17.22 -18.68
C VAL A 145 -19.94 17.85 -18.09
N MET A 146 -20.06 19.08 -17.61
CA MET A 146 -18.93 19.79 -16.95
C MET A 146 -18.48 19.06 -15.68
N ARG A 147 -19.41 18.50 -14.92
CA ARG A 147 -19.11 17.69 -13.74
C ARG A 147 -18.30 16.43 -14.12
N ILE A 148 -18.76 15.70 -15.13
CA ILE A 148 -18.07 14.51 -15.65
C ILE A 148 -16.66 14.87 -16.10
N LEU A 149 -16.50 15.92 -16.90
CA LEU A 149 -15.20 16.40 -17.37
C LEU A 149 -14.28 16.78 -16.20
N GLY A 150 -14.81 17.46 -15.18
CA GLY A 150 -14.07 17.82 -13.97
C GLY A 150 -13.56 16.61 -13.19
N VAL A 151 -14.40 15.59 -13.01
CA VAL A 151 -14.02 14.33 -12.36
C VAL A 151 -12.96 13.59 -13.18
N PHE A 152 -13.09 13.51 -14.49
CA PHE A 152 -12.07 12.90 -15.36
C PHE A 152 -10.75 13.66 -15.30
N ALA A 153 -10.76 14.99 -15.40
CA ALA A 153 -9.56 15.81 -15.31
C ALA A 153 -8.86 15.58 -13.96
N TRP A 154 -9.63 15.56 -12.86
CA TRP A 154 -9.09 15.26 -11.54
C TRP A 154 -8.51 13.84 -11.46
N ALA A 155 -9.18 12.83 -12.04
CA ALA A 155 -8.68 11.46 -12.08
C ALA A 155 -7.33 11.35 -12.79
N PHE A 156 -7.12 12.06 -13.91
CA PHE A 156 -5.82 12.13 -14.58
C PHE A 156 -4.74 12.75 -13.69
N VAL A 157 -5.05 13.84 -12.99
CA VAL A 157 -4.13 14.45 -12.01
C VAL A 157 -3.82 13.48 -10.89
N ALA A 158 -4.83 12.77 -10.37
CA ALA A 158 -4.68 11.78 -9.31
C ALA A 158 -3.77 10.63 -9.71
N ILE A 159 -3.96 10.05 -10.90
CA ILE A 159 -3.12 8.97 -11.43
C ILE A 159 -1.67 9.45 -11.61
N TYR A 160 -1.48 10.66 -12.16
CA TYR A 160 -0.16 11.23 -12.32
C TYR A 160 0.55 11.44 -10.98
N LEU A 161 -0.12 12.06 -9.99
CA LEU A 161 0.42 12.29 -8.66
C LEU A 161 0.66 10.99 -7.91
N TRP A 162 -0.26 10.03 -7.98
CA TRP A 162 -0.06 8.70 -7.42
C TRP A 162 1.23 8.06 -7.95
N GLY A 163 1.43 8.07 -9.27
CA GLY A 163 2.64 7.57 -9.89
C GLY A 163 3.91 8.30 -9.44
N ARG A 164 3.84 9.61 -9.20
CA ARG A 164 4.97 10.44 -8.74
C ARG A 164 5.30 10.26 -7.26
N LEU A 165 4.31 9.96 -6.45
CA LEU A 165 4.44 9.94 -4.99
C LEU A 165 4.46 8.53 -4.40
N GLN A 166 4.40 7.46 -5.20
CA GLN A 166 4.27 6.07 -4.73
C GLN A 166 5.40 5.59 -3.82
N LEU A 167 6.58 6.21 -3.87
CA LEU A 167 7.75 5.84 -3.04
C LEU A 167 7.84 6.59 -1.71
N TRP A 168 6.88 7.48 -1.40
CA TRP A 168 6.94 8.32 -0.19
C TRP A 168 7.10 7.49 1.10
N MET A 169 6.36 6.38 1.21
CA MET A 169 6.44 5.52 2.40
C MET A 169 7.82 4.87 2.54
N VAL A 170 8.42 4.41 1.44
CA VAL A 170 9.79 3.87 1.46
C VAL A 170 10.77 4.98 1.87
N ALA A 171 10.62 6.19 1.32
CA ALA A 171 11.50 7.33 1.62
C ALA A 171 11.48 7.73 3.09
N VAL A 172 10.32 7.67 3.77
CA VAL A 172 10.23 7.89 5.24
C VAL A 172 11.15 6.96 6.01
N PHE A 173 11.27 5.69 5.58
CA PHE A 173 12.12 4.71 6.27
C PHE A 173 13.55 4.67 5.75
N ALA A 174 13.80 5.06 4.50
CA ALA A 174 15.11 4.98 3.86
C ALA A 174 15.99 6.22 4.10
N GLU A 175 15.39 7.41 4.14
CA GLU A 175 16.11 8.68 4.21
C GLU A 175 15.96 9.37 5.58
N ASP A 176 15.18 8.79 6.49
CA ASP A 176 14.87 9.37 7.81
C ASP A 176 14.34 10.81 7.75
N VAL A 177 13.45 11.06 6.79
CA VAL A 177 12.87 12.38 6.53
C VAL A 177 11.38 12.40 6.90
N GLY A 178 10.88 13.60 7.24
CA GLY A 178 9.46 13.81 7.47
C GLY A 178 8.62 13.70 6.18
N THR A 179 7.29 13.80 6.32
CA THR A 179 6.33 13.58 5.21
C THR A 179 6.65 14.40 3.97
N ILE A 180 6.85 15.73 4.12
CA ILE A 180 7.12 16.62 2.98
C ILE A 180 8.46 16.25 2.32
N GLY A 181 9.49 15.95 3.11
CA GLY A 181 10.78 15.47 2.61
C GLY A 181 10.64 14.15 1.84
N ALA A 182 9.87 13.20 2.36
CA ALA A 182 9.62 11.91 1.71
C ALA A 182 8.86 12.06 0.38
N LEU A 183 7.87 12.96 0.33
CA LEU A 183 7.17 13.30 -0.92
C LEU A 183 8.12 13.93 -1.94
N ALA A 184 9.00 14.85 -1.51
CA ALA A 184 10.00 15.47 -2.37
C ALA A 184 11.03 14.46 -2.88
N VAL A 185 11.49 13.52 -2.03
CA VAL A 185 12.38 12.42 -2.44
C VAL A 185 11.70 11.53 -3.47
N SER A 186 10.46 11.11 -3.23
CA SER A 186 9.69 10.31 -4.18
C SER A 186 9.54 11.01 -5.52
N TRP A 187 9.14 12.28 -5.50
CA TRP A 187 8.99 13.09 -6.71
C TRP A 187 10.30 13.14 -7.50
N ARG A 188 11.40 13.47 -6.83
CA ARG A 188 12.72 13.56 -7.43
C ARG A 188 13.20 12.26 -8.03
N LEU A 189 13.03 11.12 -7.33
CA LEU A 189 13.48 9.81 -7.82
C LEU A 189 12.72 9.35 -9.06
N ILE A 190 11.43 9.64 -9.15
CA ILE A 190 10.58 9.22 -10.27
C ILE A 190 10.69 10.16 -11.47
N GLU A 191 11.25 11.37 -11.29
CA GLU A 191 11.45 12.32 -12.37
C GLU A 191 12.28 11.70 -13.51
N GLY A 192 11.75 11.78 -14.74
CA GLY A 192 12.34 11.14 -15.93
C GLY A 192 12.12 9.63 -16.03
N HIS A 193 11.60 8.96 -14.99
CA HIS A 193 11.42 7.50 -14.94
C HIS A 193 9.97 7.09 -14.65
N TRP A 194 8.99 7.98 -14.85
CA TRP A 194 7.59 7.75 -14.48
C TRP A 194 7.01 6.48 -15.12
N TRP A 195 7.16 6.31 -16.44
CA TRP A 195 6.66 5.14 -17.16
C TRP A 195 7.29 3.84 -16.67
N ARG A 196 8.59 3.88 -16.38
CA ARG A 196 9.30 2.73 -15.84
C ARG A 196 8.76 2.34 -14.45
N SER A 197 8.58 3.32 -13.58
CA SER A 197 8.05 3.10 -12.24
C SER A 197 6.60 2.58 -12.28
N ALA A 198 5.78 3.14 -13.17
CA ALA A 198 4.42 2.68 -13.41
C ALA A 198 4.40 1.22 -13.88
N MET A 199 5.27 0.85 -14.84
CA MET A 199 5.40 -0.54 -15.33
C MET A 199 5.81 -1.52 -14.23
N ILE A 200 6.84 -1.19 -13.42
CA ILE A 200 7.28 -2.05 -12.31
C ILE A 200 6.14 -2.28 -11.33
N LEU A 201 5.45 -1.20 -10.93
CA LEU A 201 4.33 -1.30 -9.99
C LEU A 201 3.16 -2.09 -10.60
N THR A 202 2.81 -1.85 -11.86
CA THR A 202 1.75 -2.58 -12.56
C THR A 202 2.05 -4.08 -12.60
N VAL A 203 3.26 -4.47 -12.97
CA VAL A 203 3.66 -5.89 -12.95
C VAL A 203 3.57 -6.47 -11.54
N GLY A 204 4.03 -5.73 -10.52
CA GLY A 204 3.90 -6.14 -9.12
C GLY A 204 2.44 -6.34 -8.70
N ILE A 205 1.55 -5.40 -9.06
CA ILE A 205 0.12 -5.47 -8.78
C ILE A 205 -0.52 -6.67 -9.52
N VAL A 206 -0.17 -6.87 -10.79
CA VAL A 206 -0.70 -8.01 -11.57
C VAL A 206 -0.31 -9.35 -10.94
N ILE A 207 0.95 -9.50 -10.48
CA ILE A 207 1.39 -10.70 -9.77
C ILE A 207 0.55 -10.92 -8.51
N VAL A 208 0.37 -9.88 -7.70
CA VAL A 208 -0.46 -9.94 -6.48
C VAL A 208 -1.90 -10.32 -6.85
N LEU A 209 -2.49 -9.68 -7.86
CA LEU A 209 -3.86 -9.93 -8.29
C LEU A 209 -4.06 -11.38 -8.78
N VAL A 210 -3.09 -11.92 -9.54
CA VAL A 210 -3.14 -13.32 -9.99
C VAL A 210 -3.08 -14.28 -8.81
N VAL A 211 -2.19 -14.02 -7.83
CA VAL A 211 -2.10 -14.84 -6.61
C VAL A 211 -3.41 -14.78 -5.82
N THR A 212 -3.96 -13.59 -5.62
CA THR A 212 -5.25 -13.35 -4.93
C THR A 212 -6.39 -14.07 -5.63
N MET A 213 -6.51 -13.93 -6.95
CA MET A 213 -7.55 -14.62 -7.72
C MET A 213 -7.42 -16.15 -7.65
N LEU A 214 -6.19 -16.66 -7.73
CA LEU A 214 -5.94 -18.09 -7.66
C LEU A 214 -6.33 -18.67 -6.29
N VAL A 215 -5.89 -18.02 -5.21
CA VAL A 215 -6.21 -18.47 -3.84
C VAL A 215 -7.71 -18.35 -3.57
N GLY A 216 -8.33 -17.23 -3.95
CA GLY A 216 -9.77 -17.02 -3.82
C GLY A 216 -10.60 -18.05 -4.61
N PHE A 217 -10.20 -18.35 -5.85
CA PHE A 217 -10.85 -19.37 -6.69
C PHE A 217 -10.74 -20.76 -6.06
N LEU A 218 -9.53 -21.18 -5.67
CA LEU A 218 -9.31 -22.49 -5.04
C LEU A 218 -10.08 -22.61 -3.72
N GLY A 219 -10.09 -21.53 -2.93
CA GLY A 219 -10.87 -21.47 -1.69
C GLY A 219 -12.38 -21.59 -1.93
N SER A 220 -12.92 -20.89 -2.94
CA SER A 220 -14.34 -20.96 -3.28
C SER A 220 -14.78 -22.35 -3.76
N LEU A 221 -13.92 -23.09 -4.46
CA LEU A 221 -14.20 -24.46 -4.88
C LEU A 221 -14.44 -25.39 -3.69
N VAL A 222 -13.69 -25.21 -2.60
CA VAL A 222 -13.89 -26.01 -1.37
C VAL A 222 -15.32 -25.84 -0.84
N PHE A 223 -15.83 -24.61 -0.82
CA PHE A 223 -17.18 -24.34 -0.30
C PHE A 223 -18.29 -24.86 -1.21
N VAL A 224 -18.08 -24.83 -2.53
CA VAL A 224 -19.04 -25.43 -3.50
C VAL A 224 -19.15 -26.95 -3.27
N VAL A 225 -18.03 -27.64 -3.06
CA VAL A 225 -18.01 -29.08 -2.82
C VAL A 225 -18.69 -29.46 -1.49
N VAL A 226 -18.47 -28.65 -0.44
CA VAL A 226 -19.00 -28.93 0.91
C VAL A 226 -20.48 -28.52 1.07
N ARG A 227 -21.07 -27.82 0.09
CA ARG A 227 -22.48 -27.34 0.13
C ARG A 227 -22.80 -26.55 1.41
N VAL A 228 -21.97 -25.60 1.73
CA VAL A 228 -22.08 -24.77 2.93
C VAL A 228 -23.22 -23.76 2.78
N ASP A 229 -23.91 -23.44 3.88
CA ASP A 229 -24.94 -22.40 3.89
C ASP A 229 -24.33 -21.01 3.59
N PRO A 230 -25.13 -20.03 3.12
CA PRO A 230 -24.62 -18.70 2.70
C PRO A 230 -23.85 -17.94 3.80
N MET A 231 -24.23 -18.09 5.07
CA MET A 231 -23.55 -17.39 6.16
C MET A 231 -22.18 -18.01 6.45
N SER A 232 -22.10 -19.33 6.49
CA SER A 232 -20.86 -20.08 6.61
C SER A 232 -19.93 -19.86 5.42
N LEU A 233 -20.49 -19.69 4.21
CA LEU A 233 -19.73 -19.30 3.02
C LEU A 233 -19.07 -17.91 3.19
N LEU A 234 -19.81 -16.92 3.70
CA LEU A 234 -19.27 -15.59 3.94
C LEU A 234 -18.15 -15.62 4.99
N MET A 235 -18.36 -16.33 6.11
CA MET A 235 -17.35 -16.47 7.15
C MET A 235 -16.10 -17.21 6.63
N GLY A 236 -16.29 -18.30 5.90
CA GLY A 236 -15.20 -19.07 5.31
C GLY A 236 -14.38 -18.25 4.31
N ASN A 237 -15.04 -17.44 3.48
CA ASN A 237 -14.35 -16.54 2.56
C ASN A 237 -13.50 -15.49 3.30
N GLN A 238 -13.95 -14.99 4.46
CA GLN A 238 -13.14 -14.11 5.31
C GLN A 238 -11.88 -14.80 5.85
N ILE A 239 -11.98 -16.07 6.21
CA ILE A 239 -10.82 -16.86 6.67
C ILE A 239 -9.81 -17.05 5.53
N ILE A 240 -10.28 -17.43 4.32
CA ILE A 240 -9.41 -17.57 3.15
C ILE A 240 -8.72 -16.26 2.83
N THR A 241 -9.46 -15.15 2.80
CA THR A 241 -8.91 -13.81 2.56
C THR A 241 -7.91 -13.42 3.64
N ALA A 242 -8.16 -13.78 4.89
CA ALA A 242 -7.25 -13.52 5.99
C ALA A 242 -5.93 -14.28 5.83
N VAL A 243 -5.98 -15.56 5.48
CA VAL A 243 -4.80 -16.38 5.20
C VAL A 243 -4.02 -15.84 4.00
N GLU A 244 -4.72 -15.54 2.90
CA GLU A 244 -4.12 -14.95 1.69
C GLU A 244 -3.35 -13.66 1.99
N ARG A 245 -3.95 -12.76 2.77
CA ARG A 245 -3.32 -11.47 3.14
C ARG A 245 -2.00 -11.62 3.86
N VAL A 246 -1.80 -12.68 4.64
CA VAL A 246 -0.50 -12.94 5.30
C VAL A 246 0.62 -13.06 4.27
N PHE A 247 0.33 -13.68 3.12
CA PHE A 247 1.30 -13.85 2.05
C PHE A 247 1.38 -12.62 1.13
N VAL A 248 0.26 -12.00 0.82
CA VAL A 248 0.17 -10.92 -0.16
C VAL A 248 0.62 -9.57 0.40
N THR A 249 0.29 -9.27 1.67
CA THR A 249 0.59 -7.96 2.29
C THR A 249 2.06 -7.55 2.17
N PRO A 250 3.09 -8.40 2.35
CA PRO A 250 4.47 -7.97 2.23
C PRO A 250 4.99 -7.87 0.79
N MET A 251 4.20 -8.26 -0.25
CA MET A 251 4.69 -8.29 -1.64
C MET A 251 4.82 -6.90 -2.25
N ILE A 252 3.79 -6.07 -2.16
CA ILE A 252 3.83 -4.70 -2.72
C ILE A 252 4.90 -3.84 -2.04
N PRO A 253 5.03 -3.82 -0.70
CA PRO A 253 6.17 -3.20 -0.05
C PRO A 253 7.52 -3.63 -0.60
N ALA A 254 7.74 -4.94 -0.84
CA ALA A 254 8.99 -5.44 -1.42
C ALA A 254 9.25 -4.89 -2.83
N VAL A 255 8.21 -4.76 -3.67
CA VAL A 255 8.32 -4.15 -5.01
C VAL A 255 8.68 -2.67 -4.88
N LEU A 256 8.04 -1.92 -3.99
CA LEU A 256 8.32 -0.50 -3.78
C LEU A 256 9.75 -0.27 -3.26
N VAL A 257 10.22 -1.10 -2.31
CA VAL A 257 11.58 -1.01 -1.79
C VAL A 257 12.61 -1.36 -2.88
N ALA A 258 12.41 -2.44 -3.64
CA ALA A 258 13.31 -2.80 -4.74
C ALA A 258 13.37 -1.70 -5.82
N MET A 259 12.23 -1.14 -6.19
CA MET A 259 12.12 -0.03 -7.14
C MET A 259 12.81 1.25 -6.62
N TYR A 260 12.65 1.57 -5.34
CA TYR A 260 13.31 2.72 -4.72
C TYR A 260 14.82 2.63 -4.86
N TYR A 261 15.40 1.47 -4.53
CA TYR A 261 16.85 1.30 -4.63
C TYR A 261 17.36 1.23 -6.09
N ASP A 262 16.62 0.69 -7.04
CA ASP A 262 16.97 0.74 -8.47
C ASP A 262 16.99 2.19 -9.00
N LEU A 263 15.98 3.00 -8.65
CA LEU A 263 15.90 4.40 -9.06
C LEU A 263 17.00 5.25 -8.38
N LYS A 264 17.29 4.97 -7.12
CA LYS A 264 18.39 5.64 -6.39
C LYS A 264 19.74 5.36 -7.06
N LEU A 265 20.02 4.09 -7.41
CA LEU A 265 21.24 3.72 -8.12
C LEU A 265 21.36 4.39 -9.50
N ARG A 266 20.25 4.54 -10.22
CA ARG A 266 20.25 5.23 -11.53
C ARG A 266 20.60 6.69 -11.40
N ARG A 267 20.07 7.35 -10.39
CA ARG A 267 20.30 8.78 -10.17
C ARG A 267 21.74 9.04 -9.66
N GLU A 268 22.15 8.34 -8.62
CA GLU A 268 23.49 8.48 -8.05
C GLU A 268 24.59 8.05 -9.05
N GLY A 269 24.36 6.98 -9.81
CA GLY A 269 25.30 6.54 -10.85
C GLY A 269 25.42 7.54 -12.01
N GLY A 270 24.31 8.20 -12.38
CA GLY A 270 24.31 9.28 -13.37
C GLY A 270 25.11 10.51 -12.90
N ASP A 271 24.93 10.91 -11.64
CA ASP A 271 25.65 12.03 -11.04
C ASP A 271 27.16 11.77 -10.96
N LEU A 272 27.57 10.53 -10.61
CA LEU A 272 28.97 10.13 -10.57
C LEU A 272 29.60 10.15 -11.98
N ALA A 273 28.89 9.66 -12.99
CA ALA A 273 29.35 9.69 -14.37
C ALA A 273 29.48 11.12 -14.90
N ALA A 274 28.58 12.03 -14.54
CA ALA A 274 28.66 13.45 -14.90
C ALA A 274 29.88 14.14 -14.25
N ARG A 275 30.11 13.88 -12.95
CA ARG A 275 31.29 14.43 -12.22
C ARG A 275 32.61 13.92 -12.78
N THR A 276 32.68 12.63 -13.15
CA THR A 276 33.89 12.05 -13.74
C THR A 276 34.22 12.68 -15.10
N LYS A 277 33.22 12.97 -15.92
CA LYS A 277 33.39 13.71 -17.17
C LYS A 277 33.89 15.14 -16.97
N SER A 278 33.35 15.84 -15.98
CA SER A 278 33.79 17.22 -15.68
C SER A 278 35.20 17.33 -15.11
N LEU A 279 35.75 16.23 -14.54
CA LEU A 279 37.13 16.16 -14.08
C LEU A 279 38.12 15.78 -15.18
N GLN A 280 37.63 15.27 -16.32
CA GLN A 280 38.43 14.89 -17.49
C GLN A 280 38.44 15.97 -18.57
N SER A 281 37.62 17.01 -18.46
CA SER A 281 37.55 18.19 -19.29
C SER A 281 38.36 19.34 -18.70
#